data_6631b2a26261825ba10a1b4de27551e2
#
_entry.id   6631b2a26261825ba10a1b4de27551e2
#
_cell.length_a   1.000
_cell.length_b   1.000
_cell.length_c   1.000
_cell.angle_alpha   90.00
_cell.angle_beta   90.00
_cell.angle_gamma   90.00
#
_symmetry.space_group_name_H-M   'P 1'
#
loop_
_entity.id
_entity.type
_entity.pdbx_description
1 polymer ?
#
loop_
_entity_poly.entity_id
_entity_poly.type
_entity_poly.pdbx_seq_one_letter_code
_entity_poly.pdbx_strand_id
1 'polypeptide(L)'
;MFDRPADLKNALHPNLHDESRQGEVLVIERNPKYKGRKLYIESYGCAMNFADSEIVASIMLDMGFETTSQYKEADVIFINTCSIRDNAEQRVRNRLREFGAAKRKSPGMTIGVLGCMAERLKSKFLEEEKLVDIVIGPDSYRDLPNLINLADEGVRAVNVLLSREETYADISPVRLNSNGISAFVSIMRGCDNMCSFCVVPFTRGRERSRDPHSIIQEARELFNNGYKEVTLLGQNVDSYKWRASPPTPLQGRGETHNGNVVDYLDHVPLSSGEGRGEVVNFAQLLEMVALIDPQLRVRFSTSHPKDITDEVLHTMIKYDNICNHIHLPVQSGNSRVLDLMNRTYSREWYLERVDTIKKMIPDCAISTDIIIGFCTETEEEHRDTLSMMDYVQYDFAYMYTYSERPGTLAAKKFEDDIPQEVKTRRFNEILTKQQEGSHKRLLNHIGKTYRVLIDGLSKKSDLDYSGKTEYNITVIFPLNADYKPGDYVNVLIEKCTPATLLGNIITN
;
A
#
# COMPACT_ATOMS: atom_id res chain seq x y z
N MET A 1 13.54 -8.16 34.79
CA MET A 1 14.55 -7.93 33.76
C MET A 1 13.80 -8.03 32.44
N PHE A 2 13.27 -6.92 31.94
CA PHE A 2 12.47 -6.89 30.72
C PHE A 2 13.40 -6.47 29.59
N ASP A 3 13.75 -7.45 28.74
CA ASP A 3 14.59 -7.24 27.58
C ASP A 3 13.75 -6.72 26.38
N ARG A 4 14.14 -5.53 25.95
CA ARG A 4 14.17 -4.90 24.63
C ARG A 4 12.89 -4.36 23.98
N PRO A 5 12.96 -3.07 23.57
CA PRO A 5 11.91 -2.38 22.78
C PRO A 5 11.74 -2.90 21.34
N ALA A 6 12.59 -3.81 20.84
CA ALA A 6 12.56 -4.27 19.46
C ALA A 6 11.37 -5.20 19.13
N ASP A 7 10.91 -6.00 20.09
CA ASP A 7 9.84 -6.96 19.84
C ASP A 7 8.44 -6.34 19.83
N LEU A 8 8.27 -5.18 20.47
CA LEU A 8 7.00 -4.44 20.44
C LEU A 8 6.77 -3.67 19.12
N LYS A 9 7.83 -3.27 18.43
CA LYS A 9 7.69 -2.59 17.11
C LYS A 9 7.03 -3.47 16.07
N ASN A 10 7.28 -4.77 16.10
CA ASN A 10 6.71 -5.73 15.14
C ASN A 10 5.29 -6.20 15.48
N ALA A 11 4.83 -5.99 16.71
CA ALA A 11 3.51 -6.43 17.17
C ALA A 11 2.36 -5.46 16.83
N LEU A 12 2.68 -4.23 16.42
CA LEU A 12 1.71 -3.14 16.25
C LEU A 12 1.32 -2.85 14.78
N HIS A 13 1.80 -3.64 13.80
CA HIS A 13 1.57 -3.32 12.40
C HIS A 13 0.57 -4.27 11.72
N PRO A 14 -0.70 -3.88 11.55
CA PRO A 14 -1.55 -4.51 10.56
C PRO A 14 -1.13 -4.08 9.16
N ASN A 15 -1.07 -5.02 8.26
CA ASN A 15 -0.53 -5.16 6.92
C ASN A 15 -0.64 -4.03 5.87
N LEU A 16 -0.92 -2.78 6.17
CA LEU A 16 -0.86 -1.67 5.20
C LEU A 16 0.58 -1.26 4.87
N HIS A 17 1.50 -1.50 5.83
CA HIS A 17 2.94 -1.36 5.67
C HIS A 17 3.59 -2.55 6.39
N ASP A 18 3.38 -3.75 5.87
CA ASP A 18 3.97 -4.95 6.48
C ASP A 18 5.49 -4.87 6.37
N GLU A 19 6.12 -4.33 7.42
CA GLU A 19 7.59 -4.29 7.51
C GLU A 19 8.20 -5.70 7.50
N SER A 20 7.41 -6.75 7.80
CA SER A 20 7.85 -8.13 7.70
C SER A 20 8.08 -8.58 6.27
N ARG A 21 7.45 -7.91 5.28
CA ARG A 21 7.63 -8.16 3.84
C ARG A 21 8.79 -7.37 3.22
N GLN A 22 9.51 -6.56 4.02
CA GLN A 22 10.68 -5.85 3.53
C GLN A 22 11.79 -6.83 3.15
N GLY A 23 12.18 -6.86 1.89
CA GLY A 23 13.16 -7.81 1.36
C GLY A 23 12.57 -9.17 1.02
N GLU A 24 11.23 -9.33 0.97
CA GLU A 24 10.61 -10.53 0.41
C GLU A 24 11.11 -10.78 -1.00
N VAL A 25 11.47 -12.02 -1.25
CA VAL A 25 11.88 -12.53 -2.54
C VAL A 25 10.69 -13.16 -3.22
N LEU A 26 10.46 -12.77 -4.45
CA LEU A 26 9.35 -13.24 -5.25
C LEU A 26 9.70 -14.57 -5.92
N VAL A 27 8.91 -15.62 -5.65
CA VAL A 27 9.03 -16.92 -6.30
C VAL A 27 7.69 -17.30 -6.91
N ILE A 28 7.69 -17.60 -8.20
CA ILE A 28 6.54 -18.15 -8.90
C ILE A 28 6.78 -19.62 -9.15
N GLU A 29 5.87 -20.47 -8.69
CA GLU A 29 5.80 -21.87 -9.11
C GLU A 29 5.28 -21.94 -10.55
N ARG A 30 6.04 -22.49 -11.38
CA ARG A 30 6.22 -22.63 -12.78
C ARG A 30 5.13 -22.94 -13.78
N ASN A 31 5.21 -22.33 -14.92
CA ASN A 31 4.86 -22.97 -16.20
C ASN A 31 6.14 -23.52 -16.86
N PRO A 32 6.28 -24.86 -17.09
CA PRO A 32 7.50 -25.47 -17.67
C PRO A 32 7.83 -24.99 -19.09
N LYS A 33 7.00 -24.14 -19.67
CA LYS A 33 7.10 -23.61 -21.03
C LYS A 33 8.19 -22.54 -21.18
N TYR A 34 8.66 -21.92 -20.08
CA TYR A 34 9.60 -20.80 -20.11
C TYR A 34 10.99 -21.23 -19.64
N LYS A 35 11.81 -21.68 -20.58
CA LYS A 35 13.25 -21.82 -20.38
C LYS A 35 13.91 -20.49 -20.72
N GLY A 36 14.09 -19.63 -19.70
CA GLY A 36 14.69 -18.32 -19.88
C GLY A 36 15.68 -17.99 -18.77
N ARG A 37 16.16 -16.77 -18.79
CA ARG A 37 17.01 -16.21 -17.75
C ARG A 37 16.23 -16.09 -16.44
N LYS A 38 16.94 -16.15 -15.31
CA LYS A 38 16.35 -16.08 -13.96
C LYS A 38 16.30 -14.66 -13.43
N LEU A 39 15.12 -14.24 -13.00
CA LEU A 39 14.86 -12.99 -12.31
C LEU A 39 14.79 -13.22 -10.80
N TYR A 40 15.52 -12.41 -10.04
CA TYR A 40 15.36 -12.23 -8.62
C TYR A 40 14.88 -10.82 -8.35
N ILE A 41 13.81 -10.64 -7.58
CA ILE A 41 13.27 -9.32 -7.24
C ILE A 41 12.97 -9.20 -5.75
N GLU A 42 13.50 -8.16 -5.13
CA GLU A 42 13.23 -7.77 -3.74
C GLU A 42 12.47 -6.45 -3.69
N SER A 43 11.47 -6.38 -2.80
CA SER A 43 10.66 -5.18 -2.61
C SER A 43 10.85 -4.60 -1.21
N TYR A 44 11.13 -3.30 -1.17
CA TYR A 44 11.27 -2.52 0.06
C TYR A 44 10.36 -1.30 -0.01
N GLY A 45 9.53 -1.07 1.02
CA GLY A 45 8.71 0.14 1.06
C GLY A 45 7.25 -0.11 1.41
N CYS A 46 6.35 0.53 0.66
CA CYS A 46 4.91 0.46 0.89
C CYS A 46 4.23 -0.58 -0.03
N ALA A 47 2.94 -0.85 0.23
CA ALA A 47 2.13 -1.76 -0.60
C ALA A 47 2.18 -1.44 -2.10
N MET A 48 2.27 -0.16 -2.48
CA MET A 48 2.43 0.24 -3.89
C MET A 48 3.74 -0.27 -4.51
N ASN A 49 4.84 -0.35 -3.75
CA ASN A 49 6.09 -0.93 -4.27
C ASN A 49 5.96 -2.44 -4.50
N PHE A 50 5.23 -3.14 -3.63
CA PHE A 50 4.94 -4.57 -3.85
C PHE A 50 4.07 -4.77 -5.09
N ALA A 51 2.99 -4.00 -5.27
CA ALA A 51 2.16 -4.04 -6.47
C ALA A 51 2.96 -3.69 -7.73
N ASP A 52 3.86 -2.70 -7.67
CA ASP A 52 4.77 -2.38 -8.76
C ASP A 52 5.71 -3.55 -9.11
N SER A 53 6.20 -4.29 -8.12
CA SER A 53 7.05 -5.47 -8.36
C SER A 53 6.30 -6.60 -9.04
N GLU A 54 5.01 -6.76 -8.77
CA GLU A 54 4.14 -7.72 -9.47
C GLU A 54 3.98 -7.35 -10.95
N ILE A 55 3.84 -6.06 -11.27
CA ILE A 55 3.84 -5.54 -12.66
C ILE A 55 5.18 -5.81 -13.34
N VAL A 56 6.29 -5.47 -12.68
CA VAL A 56 7.64 -5.71 -13.19
C VAL A 56 7.86 -7.19 -13.48
N ALA A 57 7.45 -8.06 -12.57
CA ALA A 57 7.57 -9.51 -12.76
C ALA A 57 6.74 -9.99 -13.96
N SER A 58 5.51 -9.47 -14.16
CA SER A 58 4.69 -9.80 -15.33
C SER A 58 5.41 -9.42 -16.63
N ILE A 59 5.93 -8.20 -16.73
CA ILE A 59 6.70 -7.76 -17.91
C ILE A 59 7.90 -8.69 -18.17
N MET A 60 8.65 -9.04 -17.13
CA MET A 60 9.83 -9.89 -17.26
C MET A 60 9.47 -11.34 -17.64
N LEU A 61 8.36 -11.88 -17.13
CA LEU A 61 7.86 -13.21 -17.51
C LEU A 61 7.43 -13.25 -18.98
N ASP A 62 6.78 -12.19 -19.47
CA ASP A 62 6.42 -12.05 -20.89
C ASP A 62 7.64 -12.03 -21.80
N MET A 63 8.78 -11.55 -21.30
CA MET A 63 10.08 -11.64 -21.98
C MET A 63 10.68 -13.05 -21.93
N GLY A 64 10.13 -13.99 -21.18
CA GLY A 64 10.63 -15.36 -21.04
C GLY A 64 11.55 -15.60 -19.84
N PHE A 65 11.61 -14.67 -18.88
CA PHE A 65 12.33 -14.90 -17.62
C PHE A 65 11.58 -15.88 -16.72
N GLU A 66 12.35 -16.64 -15.93
CA GLU A 66 11.84 -17.42 -14.81
C GLU A 66 12.17 -16.69 -13.51
N THR A 67 11.39 -16.87 -12.43
CA THR A 67 11.73 -16.29 -11.13
C THR A 67 12.56 -17.26 -10.28
N THR A 68 13.42 -16.72 -9.40
CA THR A 68 14.20 -17.50 -8.44
C THR A 68 14.18 -16.85 -7.06
N SER A 69 14.21 -17.67 -6.00
CA SER A 69 14.40 -17.22 -4.62
C SER A 69 15.88 -17.01 -4.25
N GLN A 70 16.80 -17.44 -5.12
CA GLN A 70 18.22 -17.43 -4.85
C GLN A 70 18.94 -16.39 -5.72
N TYR A 71 19.25 -15.23 -5.15
CA TYR A 71 19.89 -14.14 -5.90
C TYR A 71 21.23 -14.55 -6.56
N LYS A 72 21.91 -15.59 -6.03
CA LYS A 72 23.17 -16.10 -6.59
C LYS A 72 22.99 -16.86 -7.91
N GLU A 73 21.78 -17.29 -8.20
CA GLU A 73 21.41 -18.00 -9.42
C GLU A 73 20.74 -17.09 -10.46
N ALA A 74 20.51 -15.83 -10.11
CA ALA A 74 19.80 -14.90 -10.96
C ALA A 74 20.71 -14.34 -12.05
N ASP A 75 20.17 -14.20 -13.26
CA ASP A 75 20.76 -13.43 -14.35
C ASP A 75 20.45 -11.94 -14.22
N VAL A 76 19.31 -11.63 -13.64
CA VAL A 76 18.86 -10.27 -13.36
C VAL A 76 18.38 -10.16 -11.92
N ILE A 77 18.89 -9.17 -11.20
CA ILE A 77 18.46 -8.80 -9.85
C ILE A 77 17.82 -7.44 -9.89
N PHE A 78 16.60 -7.34 -9.39
CA PHE A 78 15.93 -6.07 -9.18
C PHE A 78 15.69 -5.79 -7.69
N ILE A 79 15.92 -4.54 -7.28
CA ILE A 79 15.53 -4.01 -5.99
C ILE A 79 14.51 -2.90 -6.23
N ASN A 80 13.26 -3.14 -5.87
CA ASN A 80 12.22 -2.13 -5.88
C ASN A 80 12.15 -1.44 -4.52
N THR A 81 12.31 -0.12 -4.49
CA THR A 81 12.48 0.60 -3.24
C THR A 81 11.73 1.92 -3.16
N CYS A 82 11.32 2.23 -1.92
CA CYS A 82 10.65 3.47 -1.56
C CYS A 82 11.66 4.59 -1.29
N SER A 83 11.22 5.83 -1.49
CA SER A 83 11.99 7.05 -1.17
C SER A 83 11.55 7.74 0.13
N ILE A 84 10.59 7.14 0.85
CA ILE A 84 9.93 7.80 1.99
C ILE A 84 10.73 7.61 3.29
N ARG A 85 11.59 6.58 3.38
CA ARG A 85 12.28 6.18 4.62
C ARG A 85 13.79 6.13 4.43
N ASP A 86 14.57 6.80 5.32
CA ASP A 86 16.04 6.79 5.29
C ASP A 86 16.61 5.37 5.46
N ASN A 87 16.00 4.61 6.35
CA ASN A 87 16.42 3.23 6.60
C ASN A 87 16.26 2.34 5.34
N ALA A 88 15.32 2.67 4.43
CA ALA A 88 15.15 1.91 3.19
C ALA A 88 16.33 2.13 2.24
N GLU A 89 16.81 3.38 2.10
CA GLU A 89 17.99 3.68 1.26
C GLU A 89 19.25 2.99 1.79
N GLN A 90 19.50 3.06 3.09
CA GLN A 90 20.65 2.39 3.70
C GLN A 90 20.59 0.86 3.56
N ARG A 91 19.40 0.27 3.70
CA ARG A 91 19.20 -1.17 3.45
C ARG A 91 19.53 -1.55 2.01
N VAL A 92 19.07 -0.76 1.05
CA VAL A 92 19.37 -0.99 -0.37
C VAL A 92 20.86 -0.92 -0.63
N ARG A 93 21.58 0.10 -0.13
CA ARG A 93 23.03 0.22 -0.30
C ARG A 93 23.77 -0.95 0.35
N ASN A 94 23.34 -1.43 1.49
CA ASN A 94 23.91 -2.63 2.13
C ASN A 94 23.65 -3.88 1.27
N ARG A 95 22.42 -4.04 0.75
CA ARG A 95 22.05 -5.18 -0.08
C ARG A 95 22.81 -5.20 -1.42
N LEU A 96 23.05 -4.04 -2.03
CA LEU A 96 23.87 -3.92 -3.23
C LEU A 96 25.32 -4.41 -3.00
N ARG A 97 25.88 -4.21 -1.81
CA ARG A 97 27.21 -4.75 -1.48
C ARG A 97 27.22 -6.28 -1.46
N GLU A 98 26.17 -6.92 -0.98
CA GLU A 98 26.02 -8.38 -0.99
C GLU A 98 25.89 -8.88 -2.43
N PHE A 99 25.07 -8.23 -3.28
CA PHE A 99 24.93 -8.57 -4.69
C PHE A 99 26.23 -8.36 -5.47
N GLY A 100 27.02 -7.38 -5.09
CA GLY A 100 28.34 -7.17 -5.68
C GLY A 100 29.28 -8.38 -5.51
N ALA A 101 29.12 -9.17 -4.45
CA ALA A 101 29.88 -10.39 -4.28
C ALA A 101 29.39 -11.51 -5.24
N ALA A 102 28.09 -11.56 -5.55
CA ALA A 102 27.54 -12.49 -6.54
C ALA A 102 27.93 -12.07 -7.98
N LYS A 103 27.80 -10.79 -8.33
CA LYS A 103 28.15 -10.24 -9.63
C LYS A 103 29.63 -10.46 -9.99
N ARG A 104 30.55 -10.39 -9.00
CA ARG A 104 31.98 -10.72 -9.23
C ARG A 104 32.20 -12.18 -9.65
N LYS A 105 31.32 -13.10 -9.22
CA LYS A 105 31.37 -14.52 -9.63
C LYS A 105 30.65 -14.78 -10.96
N SER A 106 29.65 -13.96 -11.27
CA SER A 106 28.83 -14.02 -12.47
C SER A 106 28.82 -12.65 -13.15
N PRO A 107 29.87 -12.27 -13.92
CA PRO A 107 30.01 -10.91 -14.48
C PRO A 107 28.88 -10.48 -15.42
N GLY A 108 28.18 -11.45 -16.04
CA GLY A 108 26.99 -11.19 -16.87
C GLY A 108 25.70 -10.90 -16.08
N MET A 109 25.74 -10.92 -14.76
CA MET A 109 24.59 -10.61 -13.91
C MET A 109 24.25 -9.12 -14.01
N THR A 110 23.00 -8.80 -14.32
CA THR A 110 22.47 -7.43 -14.35
C THR A 110 21.84 -7.07 -13.00
N ILE A 111 22.17 -5.90 -12.46
CA ILE A 111 21.56 -5.37 -11.22
C ILE A 111 20.82 -4.09 -11.55
N GLY A 112 19.51 -4.05 -11.24
CA GLY A 112 18.65 -2.88 -11.42
C GLY A 112 18.03 -2.37 -10.13
N VAL A 113 17.88 -1.05 -10.02
CA VAL A 113 17.16 -0.39 -8.94
C VAL A 113 15.92 0.27 -9.49
N LEU A 114 14.78 -0.05 -8.88
CA LEU A 114 13.44 0.32 -9.34
C LEU A 114 12.73 1.23 -8.33
N GLY A 115 11.67 1.90 -8.81
CA GLY A 115 10.70 2.58 -7.97
C GLY A 115 11.06 4.01 -7.59
N CYS A 116 10.48 4.48 -6.47
CA CYS A 116 10.56 5.90 -6.08
C CYS A 116 11.98 6.38 -5.77
N MET A 117 12.86 5.51 -5.25
CA MET A 117 14.25 5.87 -4.99
C MET A 117 15.02 6.05 -6.32
N ALA A 118 14.77 5.19 -7.30
CA ALA A 118 15.35 5.30 -8.63
C ALA A 118 14.95 6.63 -9.27
N GLU A 119 13.66 7.00 -9.21
CA GLU A 119 13.16 8.27 -9.73
C GLU A 119 13.80 9.48 -9.04
N ARG A 120 13.96 9.42 -7.72
CA ARG A 120 14.55 10.54 -6.96
C ARG A 120 16.03 10.75 -7.22
N LEU A 121 16.81 9.66 -7.28
CA LEU A 121 18.26 9.71 -7.41
C LEU A 121 18.73 9.79 -8.86
N LYS A 122 17.95 9.26 -9.79
CA LYS A 122 18.19 9.34 -11.25
C LYS A 122 19.58 8.84 -11.65
N SER A 123 20.20 9.52 -12.61
CA SER A 123 21.54 9.19 -13.09
C SER A 123 22.63 9.28 -12.02
N LYS A 124 22.45 10.17 -11.01
CA LYS A 124 23.39 10.29 -9.89
C LYS A 124 23.61 8.97 -9.17
N PHE A 125 22.58 8.12 -9.08
CA PHE A 125 22.68 6.79 -8.46
C PHE A 125 23.63 5.86 -9.24
N LEU A 126 23.65 5.92 -10.58
CA LEU A 126 24.63 5.18 -11.38
C LEU A 126 26.07 5.67 -11.18
N GLU A 127 26.24 6.97 -10.96
CA GLU A 127 27.57 7.56 -10.71
C GLU A 127 28.12 7.10 -9.35
N GLU A 128 27.26 7.07 -8.32
CA GLU A 128 27.60 6.66 -6.96
C GLU A 128 27.78 5.15 -6.81
N GLU A 129 26.88 4.34 -7.45
CA GLU A 129 26.81 2.89 -7.28
C GLU A 129 27.24 2.18 -8.57
N LYS A 130 28.52 1.88 -8.69
CA LYS A 130 29.11 1.22 -9.87
C LYS A 130 28.59 -0.20 -10.14
N LEU A 131 27.94 -0.82 -9.16
CA LEU A 131 27.36 -2.16 -9.27
C LEU A 131 26.02 -2.18 -10.02
N VAL A 132 25.34 -1.04 -10.11
CA VAL A 132 24.02 -0.92 -10.70
C VAL A 132 24.14 -0.67 -12.20
N ASP A 133 23.43 -1.48 -12.99
CA ASP A 133 23.39 -1.40 -14.45
C ASP A 133 22.14 -0.66 -14.94
N ILE A 134 21.01 -0.79 -14.22
CA ILE A 134 19.72 -0.21 -14.60
C ILE A 134 19.14 0.61 -13.44
N VAL A 135 18.67 1.82 -13.75
CA VAL A 135 17.88 2.66 -12.85
C VAL A 135 16.58 3.04 -13.54
N ILE A 136 15.44 2.64 -12.97
CA ILE A 136 14.14 2.84 -13.62
C ILE A 136 13.08 3.36 -12.65
N GLY A 137 12.41 4.44 -13.05
CA GLY A 137 11.32 5.06 -12.29
C GLY A 137 10.02 4.26 -12.38
N PRO A 138 9.04 4.54 -11.48
CA PRO A 138 7.81 3.74 -11.37
C PRO A 138 6.89 3.85 -12.59
N ASP A 139 7.04 4.85 -13.44
CA ASP A 139 6.23 5.04 -14.63
C ASP A 139 6.90 4.53 -15.94
N SER A 140 8.10 3.93 -15.84
CA SER A 140 8.90 3.54 -17.00
C SER A 140 9.08 2.02 -17.13
N TYR A 141 8.36 1.20 -16.37
CA TYR A 141 8.56 -0.26 -16.35
C TYR A 141 8.34 -0.93 -17.71
N ARG A 142 7.54 -0.35 -18.62
CA ARG A 142 7.37 -0.87 -20.00
C ARG A 142 8.66 -0.83 -20.82
N ASP A 143 9.63 -0.01 -20.42
CA ASP A 143 10.92 0.08 -21.09
C ASP A 143 11.95 -0.97 -20.61
N LEU A 144 11.57 -1.81 -19.64
CA LEU A 144 12.45 -2.87 -19.12
C LEU A 144 13.06 -3.76 -20.21
N PRO A 145 12.31 -4.20 -21.25
CA PRO A 145 12.87 -4.99 -22.32
C PRO A 145 14.06 -4.30 -23.01
N ASN A 146 13.93 -3.01 -23.30
CA ASN A 146 15.00 -2.23 -23.94
C ASN A 146 16.19 -2.01 -22.99
N LEU A 147 15.91 -1.69 -21.71
CA LEU A 147 16.97 -1.46 -20.70
C LEU A 147 17.77 -2.73 -20.41
N ILE A 148 17.15 -3.90 -20.42
CA ILE A 148 17.84 -5.19 -20.28
C ILE A 148 18.76 -5.44 -21.48
N ASN A 149 18.30 -5.20 -22.70
CA ASN A 149 19.13 -5.35 -23.88
C ASN A 149 20.36 -4.44 -23.84
N LEU A 150 20.18 -3.17 -23.46
CA LEU A 150 21.31 -2.24 -23.29
C LEU A 150 22.29 -2.71 -22.20
N ALA A 151 21.78 -3.25 -21.10
CA ALA A 151 22.61 -3.77 -20.02
C ALA A 151 23.40 -5.03 -20.48
N ASP A 152 22.80 -5.90 -21.31
CA ASP A 152 23.45 -7.07 -21.89
C ASP A 152 24.59 -6.67 -22.87
N GLU A 153 24.46 -5.50 -23.50
CA GLU A 153 25.52 -4.88 -24.34
C GLU A 153 26.58 -4.15 -23.49
N GLY A 154 26.46 -4.17 -22.17
CA GLY A 154 27.39 -3.51 -21.24
C GLY A 154 27.12 -2.00 -21.05
N VAL A 155 25.99 -1.50 -21.53
CA VAL A 155 25.58 -0.09 -21.38
C VAL A 155 24.77 0.06 -20.11
N ARG A 156 25.19 0.98 -19.23
CA ARG A 156 24.43 1.33 -18.03
C ARG A 156 23.28 2.27 -18.39
N ALA A 157 22.06 1.90 -18.05
CA ALA A 157 20.86 2.53 -18.56
C ALA A 157 19.99 3.18 -17.46
N VAL A 158 19.38 4.32 -17.78
CA VAL A 158 18.47 5.06 -16.90
C VAL A 158 17.22 5.42 -17.65
N ASN A 159 16.05 5.09 -17.09
CA ASN A 159 14.77 5.65 -17.52
C ASN A 159 13.93 6.03 -16.30
N VAL A 160 13.77 7.32 -16.07
CA VAL A 160 13.08 7.92 -14.92
C VAL A 160 12.09 9.00 -15.38
N LEU A 161 11.42 8.76 -16.50
CA LEU A 161 10.40 9.65 -17.04
C LEU A 161 9.07 9.45 -16.28
N LEU A 162 8.54 10.53 -15.74
CA LEU A 162 7.19 10.53 -15.16
C LEU A 162 6.14 10.65 -16.27
N SER A 163 5.26 9.68 -16.35
CA SER A 163 4.14 9.68 -17.28
C SER A 163 2.98 10.52 -16.76
N ARG A 164 2.14 11.02 -17.67
CA ARG A 164 0.86 11.64 -17.34
C ARG A 164 -0.34 10.72 -17.50
N GLU A 165 -0.12 9.55 -18.08
CA GLU A 165 -1.20 8.63 -18.48
C GLU A 165 -0.97 7.19 -17.98
N GLU A 166 0.27 6.77 -17.71
CA GLU A 166 0.59 5.38 -17.38
C GLU A 166 -0.07 4.93 -16.07
N THR A 167 -0.88 3.90 -16.15
CA THR A 167 -1.53 3.24 -15.01
C THR A 167 -1.28 1.73 -14.98
N TYR A 168 -0.67 1.16 -16.03
CA TYR A 168 -0.48 -0.29 -16.25
C TYR A 168 -1.79 -1.07 -16.26
N ALA A 169 -2.88 -0.45 -16.73
CA ALA A 169 -4.22 -1.03 -16.71
C ALA A 169 -4.38 -2.32 -17.52
N ASP A 170 -3.58 -2.47 -18.57
CA ASP A 170 -3.55 -3.61 -19.49
C ASP A 170 -2.61 -4.74 -19.06
N ILE A 171 -1.83 -4.56 -17.99
CA ILE A 171 -0.94 -5.59 -17.45
C ILE A 171 -1.68 -6.30 -16.32
N SER A 172 -1.90 -7.61 -16.46
CA SER A 172 -2.38 -8.46 -15.37
C SER A 172 -1.21 -8.75 -14.42
N PRO A 173 -1.22 -8.27 -13.18
CA PRO A 173 -0.10 -8.47 -12.26
C PRO A 173 0.03 -9.94 -11.85
N VAL A 174 1.23 -10.47 -11.93
CA VAL A 174 1.53 -11.79 -11.39
C VAL A 174 1.58 -11.72 -9.88
N ARG A 175 0.82 -12.56 -9.19
CA ARG A 175 0.77 -12.57 -7.73
C ARG A 175 1.95 -13.31 -7.15
N LEU A 176 2.77 -12.57 -6.44
CA LEU A 176 4.08 -13.02 -6.00
C LEU A 176 4.05 -13.21 -4.48
N ASN A 177 4.49 -14.38 -3.99
CA ASN A 177 4.45 -14.75 -2.58
C ASN A 177 3.09 -14.46 -1.89
N SER A 178 2.00 -14.52 -2.66
CA SER A 178 0.66 -14.36 -2.15
C SER A 178 0.31 -15.59 -1.30
N ASN A 179 -0.38 -15.35 -0.18
CA ASN A 179 -1.01 -16.43 0.58
C ASN A 179 -2.22 -17.05 -0.15
N GLY A 180 -2.55 -16.57 -1.38
CA GLY A 180 -3.71 -17.00 -2.15
C GLY A 180 -5.05 -16.50 -1.59
N ILE A 181 -5.03 -15.62 -0.57
CA ILE A 181 -6.22 -15.20 0.17
C ILE A 181 -6.50 -13.72 -0.02
N SER A 182 -5.48 -12.87 0.08
CA SER A 182 -5.60 -11.42 -0.07
C SER A 182 -4.66 -10.87 -1.13
N ALA A 183 -5.11 -9.88 -1.89
CA ALA A 183 -4.33 -9.23 -2.93
C ALA A 183 -4.50 -7.71 -2.93
N PHE A 184 -3.46 -7.01 -3.39
CA PHE A 184 -3.53 -5.58 -3.65
C PHE A 184 -3.97 -5.32 -5.09
N VAL A 185 -4.87 -4.36 -5.28
CA VAL A 185 -5.31 -3.89 -6.60
C VAL A 185 -5.02 -2.40 -6.69
N SER A 186 -4.05 -2.02 -7.51
CA SER A 186 -3.72 -0.61 -7.74
C SER A 186 -4.82 0.05 -8.57
N ILE A 187 -5.50 1.06 -8.00
CA ILE A 187 -6.60 1.78 -8.67
C ILE A 187 -6.19 3.13 -9.22
N MET A 188 -5.06 3.65 -8.76
CA MET A 188 -4.54 4.95 -9.20
C MET A 188 -3.05 5.07 -8.91
N ARG A 189 -2.40 6.03 -9.56
CA ARG A 189 -0.98 6.36 -9.38
C ARG A 189 -0.78 7.86 -9.26
N GLY A 190 0.26 8.27 -8.51
CA GLY A 190 0.57 9.67 -8.27
C GLY A 190 -0.36 10.33 -7.24
N CYS A 191 -0.11 11.60 -6.94
CA CYS A 191 -0.90 12.36 -5.98
C CYS A 191 -0.77 13.86 -6.25
N ASP A 192 -1.90 14.56 -6.29
CA ASP A 192 -1.98 16.00 -6.51
C ASP A 192 -1.98 16.80 -5.20
N ASN A 193 -2.00 16.15 -4.05
CA ASN A 193 -1.83 16.78 -2.75
C ASN A 193 -0.35 17.14 -2.55
N MET A 194 -0.01 18.42 -2.71
CA MET A 194 1.34 18.94 -2.58
C MET A 194 1.73 19.15 -1.12
N CYS A 195 1.56 18.13 -0.26
CA CYS A 195 2.01 18.17 1.13
C CYS A 195 3.50 18.51 1.19
N SER A 196 3.89 19.48 2.03
CA SER A 196 5.22 20.09 1.96
C SER A 196 6.38 19.13 2.22
N PHE A 197 6.14 18.06 3.00
CA PHE A 197 7.14 17.02 3.34
C PHE A 197 7.19 15.86 2.33
N CYS A 198 6.22 15.79 1.40
CA CYS A 198 5.98 14.58 0.63
C CYS A 198 6.76 14.55 -0.69
N VAL A 199 7.39 13.41 -0.98
CA VAL A 199 8.13 13.17 -2.24
C VAL A 199 7.27 12.56 -3.34
N VAL A 200 6.06 12.10 -3.04
CA VAL A 200 5.20 11.35 -3.99
C VAL A 200 4.95 12.12 -5.28
N PRO A 201 4.56 13.42 -5.27
CA PRO A 201 4.36 14.16 -6.52
C PRO A 201 5.60 14.22 -7.41
N PHE A 202 6.79 14.11 -6.83
CA PHE A 202 8.07 14.18 -7.52
C PHE A 202 8.60 12.80 -7.95
N THR A 203 8.08 11.71 -7.38
CA THR A 203 8.55 10.36 -7.67
C THR A 203 7.52 9.48 -8.36
N ARG A 204 6.23 9.85 -8.29
CA ARG A 204 5.11 9.14 -8.94
C ARG A 204 4.24 10.06 -9.80
N GLY A 205 4.60 11.34 -9.88
CA GLY A 205 3.93 12.33 -10.74
C GLY A 205 2.53 12.70 -10.26
N ARG A 206 1.78 13.29 -11.22
CA ARG A 206 0.40 13.71 -11.05
C ARG A 206 -0.52 12.50 -10.87
N GLU A 207 -1.66 12.74 -10.26
CA GLU A 207 -2.70 11.75 -10.05
C GLU A 207 -3.29 11.23 -11.37
N ARG A 208 -3.41 9.91 -11.47
CA ARG A 208 -3.99 9.20 -12.61
C ARG A 208 -4.83 8.04 -12.11
N SER A 209 -6.12 8.10 -12.36
CA SER A 209 -7.07 7.03 -12.05
C SER A 209 -7.03 5.96 -13.13
N ARG A 210 -6.91 4.69 -12.72
CA ARG A 210 -6.97 3.54 -13.61
C ARG A 210 -8.41 3.30 -14.07
N ASP A 211 -8.58 2.76 -15.26
CA ASP A 211 -9.90 2.38 -15.79
C ASP A 211 -10.65 1.44 -14.84
N PRO A 212 -11.92 1.77 -14.45
CA PRO A 212 -12.70 0.95 -13.51
C PRO A 212 -12.98 -0.46 -14.03
N HIS A 213 -13.17 -0.64 -15.34
CA HIS A 213 -13.41 -1.97 -15.92
C HIS A 213 -12.22 -2.90 -15.71
N SER A 214 -11.00 -2.39 -15.90
CA SER A 214 -9.78 -3.17 -15.67
C SER A 214 -9.60 -3.54 -14.18
N ILE A 215 -10.02 -2.66 -13.26
CA ILE A 215 -9.99 -2.90 -11.81
C ILE A 215 -10.98 -4.01 -11.43
N ILE A 216 -12.20 -3.92 -11.93
CA ILE A 216 -13.27 -4.91 -11.68
C ILE A 216 -12.89 -6.27 -12.26
N GLN A 217 -12.34 -6.29 -13.47
CA GLN A 217 -11.87 -7.53 -14.09
C GLN A 217 -10.80 -8.19 -13.24
N GLU A 218 -9.77 -7.44 -12.82
CA GLU A 218 -8.69 -7.94 -11.96
C GLU A 218 -9.23 -8.48 -10.63
N ALA A 219 -10.12 -7.75 -9.96
CA ALA A 219 -10.72 -8.16 -8.69
C ALA A 219 -11.59 -9.44 -8.86
N ARG A 220 -12.32 -9.56 -9.96
CA ARG A 220 -13.11 -10.75 -10.30
C ARG A 220 -12.22 -11.95 -10.62
N GLU A 221 -11.17 -11.77 -11.38
CA GLU A 221 -10.19 -12.83 -11.66
C GLU A 221 -9.53 -13.33 -10.37
N LEU A 222 -9.17 -12.43 -9.46
CA LEU A 222 -8.67 -12.79 -8.14
C LEU A 222 -9.68 -13.65 -7.37
N PHE A 223 -10.94 -13.22 -7.29
CA PHE A 223 -11.98 -13.98 -6.61
C PHE A 223 -12.19 -15.35 -7.22
N ASN A 224 -12.27 -15.45 -8.54
CA ASN A 224 -12.41 -16.72 -9.28
C ASN A 224 -11.20 -17.66 -9.04
N ASN A 225 -10.01 -17.10 -8.78
CA ASN A 225 -8.81 -17.84 -8.43
C ASN A 225 -8.69 -18.16 -6.93
N GLY A 226 -9.78 -17.94 -6.16
CA GLY A 226 -9.87 -18.34 -4.76
C GLY A 226 -9.50 -17.25 -3.74
N TYR A 227 -9.08 -16.06 -4.17
CA TYR A 227 -8.84 -14.95 -3.26
C TYR A 227 -10.13 -14.51 -2.56
N LYS A 228 -10.04 -14.14 -1.31
CA LYS A 228 -11.18 -13.75 -0.46
C LYS A 228 -11.16 -12.28 -0.05
N GLU A 229 -10.05 -11.60 -0.24
CA GLU A 229 -9.92 -10.20 0.10
C GLU A 229 -9.13 -9.44 -0.98
N VAL A 230 -9.60 -8.26 -1.34
CA VAL A 230 -8.86 -7.29 -2.16
C VAL A 230 -8.70 -5.98 -1.40
N THR A 231 -7.52 -5.38 -1.52
CA THR A 231 -7.28 -4.03 -1.00
C THR A 231 -7.04 -3.08 -2.17
N LEU A 232 -7.93 -2.12 -2.35
CA LEU A 232 -7.80 -1.06 -3.34
C LEU A 232 -6.70 -0.09 -2.89
N LEU A 233 -5.64 0.04 -3.71
CA LEU A 233 -4.46 0.85 -3.38
C LEU A 233 -4.36 2.11 -4.23
N GLY A 234 -3.99 3.20 -3.56
CA GLY A 234 -3.59 4.46 -4.17
C GLY A 234 -2.75 5.30 -3.21
N GLN A 235 -2.26 6.43 -3.66
CA GLN A 235 -1.65 7.43 -2.80
C GLN A 235 -2.69 8.30 -2.09
N ASN A 236 -3.91 8.36 -2.65
CA ASN A 236 -5.09 9.01 -2.10
C ASN A 236 -6.32 8.42 -2.81
N VAL A 237 -6.84 7.28 -2.34
CA VAL A 237 -7.91 6.55 -3.04
C VAL A 237 -9.21 7.34 -3.15
N ASP A 238 -9.51 8.21 -2.20
CA ASP A 238 -10.75 8.99 -2.18
C ASP A 238 -10.82 10.04 -3.29
N SER A 239 -9.67 10.45 -3.85
CA SER A 239 -9.62 11.35 -4.99
C SER A 239 -9.78 10.64 -6.34
N TYR A 240 -9.89 9.29 -6.33
CA TYR A 240 -10.10 8.54 -7.56
C TYR A 240 -11.25 9.13 -8.38
N LYS A 241 -10.94 9.49 -9.61
CA LYS A 241 -11.87 10.06 -10.56
C LYS A 241 -11.47 9.71 -11.98
N TRP A 242 -12.09 8.67 -12.50
CA TRP A 242 -11.89 8.27 -13.87
C TRP A 242 -12.91 8.96 -14.80
N ARG A 243 -12.46 9.34 -15.99
CA ARG A 243 -13.32 9.90 -17.04
C ARG A 243 -13.09 9.12 -18.31
N ALA A 244 -14.16 8.61 -18.92
CA ALA A 244 -14.08 8.06 -20.26
C ALA A 244 -13.57 9.15 -21.22
N SER A 245 -12.51 8.86 -21.95
CA SER A 245 -12.12 9.70 -23.08
C SER A 245 -13.28 9.68 -24.09
N PRO A 246 -13.72 10.82 -24.65
CA PRO A 246 -14.69 10.79 -25.73
C PRO A 246 -14.16 9.87 -26.84
N PRO A 247 -15.00 9.04 -27.47
CA PRO A 247 -14.57 8.18 -28.55
C PRO A 247 -13.90 9.06 -29.62
N THR A 248 -12.63 8.82 -29.87
CA THR A 248 -11.95 9.44 -31.02
C THR A 248 -12.74 9.03 -32.26
N PRO A 249 -13.15 9.95 -33.13
CA PRO A 249 -13.83 9.57 -34.36
C PRO A 249 -12.99 8.56 -35.09
N LEU A 250 -13.47 7.33 -35.21
CA LEU A 250 -12.80 6.23 -35.90
C LEU A 250 -12.65 6.63 -37.36
N GLN A 251 -11.46 7.07 -37.77
CA GLN A 251 -11.04 6.95 -39.15
C GLN A 251 -10.82 5.45 -39.43
N GLY A 252 -11.73 4.89 -40.20
CA GLY A 252 -11.92 3.53 -40.62
C GLY A 252 -10.71 2.59 -40.54
N ARG A 253 -10.81 1.56 -39.69
CA ARG A 253 -10.39 0.19 -39.99
C ARG A 253 -11.24 -0.74 -39.13
N GLY A 254 -12.06 -1.56 -39.80
CA GLY A 254 -12.88 -2.55 -39.14
C GLY A 254 -12.01 -3.71 -38.63
N GLU A 255 -12.25 -4.06 -37.39
CA GLU A 255 -12.13 -5.43 -36.90
C GLU A 255 -13.09 -5.57 -35.72
N THR A 256 -14.07 -6.45 -35.91
CA THR A 256 -15.09 -6.82 -34.93
C THR A 256 -14.49 -7.84 -33.98
N HIS A 257 -14.30 -7.47 -32.71
CA HIS A 257 -14.18 -8.44 -31.64
C HIS A 257 -15.55 -8.65 -30.98
N ASN A 258 -16.18 -9.77 -31.34
CA ASN A 258 -17.31 -10.33 -30.60
C ASN A 258 -16.80 -10.98 -29.31
N GLY A 259 -17.18 -10.43 -28.17
CA GLY A 259 -17.01 -11.05 -26.87
C GLY A 259 -17.98 -10.40 -25.88
N ASN A 260 -19.01 -11.13 -25.49
CA ASN A 260 -20.07 -10.70 -24.57
C ASN A 260 -19.53 -10.20 -23.23
N VAL A 261 -19.49 -8.91 -23.02
CA VAL A 261 -19.20 -8.22 -21.74
C VAL A 261 -20.37 -7.32 -21.31
N VAL A 262 -21.52 -7.37 -22.02
CA VAL A 262 -22.56 -6.35 -21.96
C VAL A 262 -23.55 -6.50 -20.78
N ASP A 263 -23.57 -7.61 -20.05
CA ASP A 263 -24.72 -7.93 -19.18
C ASP A 263 -24.65 -7.44 -17.73
N TYR A 264 -23.59 -6.73 -17.30
CA TYR A 264 -23.45 -6.33 -15.88
C TYR A 264 -23.54 -4.83 -15.60
N LEU A 265 -23.51 -3.98 -16.63
CA LEU A 265 -23.61 -2.52 -16.47
C LEU A 265 -25.06 -2.01 -16.48
N ASP A 266 -26.02 -2.84 -16.85
CA ASP A 266 -27.44 -2.46 -16.95
C ASP A 266 -28.14 -2.22 -15.61
N HIS A 267 -27.47 -2.49 -14.47
CA HIS A 267 -28.06 -2.39 -13.14
C HIS A 267 -27.45 -1.32 -12.23
N VAL A 268 -26.40 -0.63 -12.65
CA VAL A 268 -25.87 0.55 -11.95
C VAL A 268 -26.44 1.79 -12.63
N PRO A 269 -27.21 2.65 -11.95
CA PRO A 269 -27.68 3.89 -12.54
C PRO A 269 -26.50 4.82 -12.74
N LEU A 270 -25.89 4.76 -13.92
CA LEU A 270 -24.93 5.76 -14.38
C LEU A 270 -25.71 7.03 -14.60
N SER A 271 -25.33 8.12 -13.94
CA SER A 271 -25.98 9.41 -14.09
C SER A 271 -25.86 9.86 -15.56
N SER A 272 -26.89 9.63 -16.35
CA SER A 272 -27.01 10.06 -17.73
C SER A 272 -27.17 11.59 -17.79
N GLY A 273 -26.04 12.28 -17.76
CA GLY A 273 -25.95 13.71 -18.14
C GLY A 273 -25.64 13.79 -19.62
N GLU A 274 -26.57 14.25 -20.41
CA GLU A 274 -26.39 14.44 -21.84
C GLU A 274 -25.08 15.21 -22.16
N GLY A 275 -24.18 14.56 -22.92
CA GLY A 275 -23.00 15.20 -23.52
C GLY A 275 -21.74 15.33 -22.65
N ARG A 276 -21.69 14.80 -21.43
CA ARG A 276 -20.47 14.70 -20.60
C ARG A 276 -20.06 13.24 -20.50
N GLY A 277 -18.82 12.91 -20.88
CA GLY A 277 -18.27 11.56 -20.77
C GLY A 277 -18.50 10.97 -19.37
N GLU A 278 -18.69 9.66 -19.32
CA GLU A 278 -18.86 8.88 -18.09
C GLU A 278 -17.77 9.21 -17.05
N VAL A 279 -18.15 9.53 -15.83
CA VAL A 279 -17.25 9.83 -14.73
C VAL A 279 -17.55 8.87 -13.60
N VAL A 280 -16.54 8.10 -13.18
CA VAL A 280 -16.61 7.18 -12.03
C VAL A 280 -15.77 7.74 -10.90
N ASN A 281 -16.38 7.99 -9.74
CA ASN A 281 -15.71 8.41 -8.52
C ASN A 281 -15.34 7.21 -7.63
N PHE A 282 -14.66 7.46 -6.50
CA PHE A 282 -14.23 6.38 -5.61
C PHE A 282 -15.39 5.62 -4.97
N ALA A 283 -16.46 6.30 -4.54
CA ALA A 283 -17.62 5.65 -3.96
C ALA A 283 -18.30 4.68 -4.94
N GLN A 284 -18.45 5.10 -6.20
CA GLN A 284 -18.99 4.27 -7.27
C GLN A 284 -18.06 3.08 -7.58
N LEU A 285 -16.73 3.31 -7.66
CA LEU A 285 -15.78 2.21 -7.86
C LEU A 285 -15.85 1.19 -6.71
N LEU A 286 -15.91 1.67 -5.47
CA LEU A 286 -16.00 0.84 -4.28
C LEU A 286 -17.28 -0.04 -4.30
N GLU A 287 -18.41 0.55 -4.69
CA GLU A 287 -19.67 -0.16 -4.92
C GLU A 287 -19.54 -1.23 -6.00
N MET A 288 -18.97 -0.88 -7.16
CA MET A 288 -18.78 -1.82 -8.28
C MET A 288 -17.92 -3.03 -7.87
N VAL A 289 -16.89 -2.82 -7.07
CA VAL A 289 -16.04 -3.93 -6.57
C VAL A 289 -16.77 -4.76 -5.51
N ALA A 290 -17.53 -4.12 -4.61
CA ALA A 290 -18.33 -4.83 -3.60
C ALA A 290 -19.39 -5.73 -4.20
N LEU A 291 -19.95 -5.36 -5.35
CA LEU A 291 -20.97 -6.12 -6.09
C LEU A 291 -20.42 -7.35 -6.83
N ILE A 292 -19.10 -7.58 -6.88
CA ILE A 292 -18.49 -8.76 -7.52
C ILE A 292 -18.99 -10.03 -6.84
N ASP A 293 -18.89 -10.10 -5.51
CA ASP A 293 -19.41 -11.20 -4.69
C ASP A 293 -19.47 -10.79 -3.22
N PRO A 294 -20.52 -11.15 -2.46
CA PRO A 294 -20.65 -10.84 -1.03
C PRO A 294 -19.56 -11.51 -0.15
N GLN A 295 -18.89 -12.54 -0.66
CA GLN A 295 -17.76 -13.18 0.05
C GLN A 295 -16.40 -12.56 -0.27
N LEU A 296 -16.33 -11.68 -1.27
CA LEU A 296 -15.14 -10.91 -1.54
C LEU A 296 -15.06 -9.73 -0.58
N ARG A 297 -14.19 -9.79 0.40
CA ARG A 297 -13.93 -8.69 1.33
C ARG A 297 -13.17 -7.57 0.62
N VAL A 298 -13.65 -6.34 0.76
CA VAL A 298 -13.07 -5.16 0.11
C VAL A 298 -12.49 -4.22 1.16
N ARG A 299 -11.20 -3.93 1.03
CA ARG A 299 -10.49 -2.89 1.79
C ARG A 299 -9.99 -1.81 0.86
N PHE A 300 -9.65 -0.67 1.41
CA PHE A 300 -8.99 0.41 0.68
C PHE A 300 -7.94 1.11 1.54
N SER A 301 -6.98 1.74 0.90
CA SER A 301 -5.90 2.50 1.52
C SER A 301 -5.22 3.35 0.43
N THR A 302 -4.87 4.52 0.72
CA THR A 302 -4.78 5.47 1.80
C THR A 302 -5.76 6.60 1.53
N SER A 303 -6.48 7.07 2.54
CA SER A 303 -7.38 8.22 2.42
C SER A 303 -6.66 9.51 2.71
N HIS A 304 -7.12 10.62 2.11
CA HIS A 304 -6.76 11.96 2.56
C HIS A 304 -7.98 12.58 3.25
N PRO A 305 -7.86 13.15 4.47
CA PRO A 305 -9.00 13.60 5.25
C PRO A 305 -9.99 14.49 4.50
N LYS A 306 -9.49 15.40 3.64
CA LYS A 306 -10.36 16.30 2.87
C LYS A 306 -11.12 15.62 1.72
N ASP A 307 -10.67 14.45 1.26
CA ASP A 307 -11.19 13.82 0.03
C ASP A 307 -12.19 12.69 0.34
N ILE A 308 -12.18 12.14 1.57
CA ILE A 308 -13.18 11.14 1.97
C ILE A 308 -14.54 11.81 2.12
N THR A 309 -15.51 11.38 1.31
CA THR A 309 -16.85 11.96 1.22
C THR A 309 -17.87 11.15 2.02
N ASP A 310 -19.05 11.74 2.29
CA ASP A 310 -20.15 11.00 2.90
C ASP A 310 -20.69 9.92 1.96
N GLU A 311 -20.55 10.08 0.64
CA GLU A 311 -20.91 9.06 -0.34
C GLU A 311 -20.10 7.77 -0.14
N VAL A 312 -18.78 7.88 0.14
CA VAL A 312 -17.93 6.72 0.49
C VAL A 312 -18.43 6.05 1.76
N LEU A 313 -18.76 6.83 2.80
CA LEU A 313 -19.29 6.28 4.06
C LEU A 313 -20.64 5.58 3.86
N HIS A 314 -21.54 6.15 3.07
CA HIS A 314 -22.82 5.51 2.71
C HIS A 314 -22.60 4.19 1.95
N THR A 315 -21.63 4.14 1.04
CA THR A 315 -21.28 2.91 0.32
C THR A 315 -20.75 1.84 1.27
N MET A 316 -19.89 2.23 2.25
CA MET A 316 -19.41 1.31 3.29
C MET A 316 -20.56 0.72 4.13
N ILE A 317 -21.55 1.53 4.49
CA ILE A 317 -22.72 1.07 5.25
C ILE A 317 -23.61 0.15 4.43
N LYS A 318 -23.73 0.39 3.12
CA LYS A 318 -24.61 -0.33 2.22
C LYS A 318 -24.14 -1.76 1.94
N TYR A 319 -22.85 -2.02 1.96
CA TYR A 319 -22.27 -3.31 1.58
C TYR A 319 -21.46 -3.93 2.70
N ASP A 320 -21.96 -5.00 3.31
CA ASP A 320 -21.35 -5.71 4.45
C ASP A 320 -19.96 -6.31 4.16
N ASN A 321 -19.60 -6.49 2.90
CA ASN A 321 -18.30 -6.99 2.49
C ASN A 321 -17.24 -5.89 2.36
N ILE A 322 -17.60 -4.61 2.51
CA ILE A 322 -16.64 -3.53 2.65
C ILE A 322 -16.21 -3.41 4.11
N CYS A 323 -14.91 -3.41 4.35
CA CYS A 323 -14.37 -3.39 5.70
C CYS A 323 -14.58 -2.06 6.41
N ASN A 324 -15.02 -2.10 7.67
CA ASN A 324 -15.22 -0.95 8.54
C ASN A 324 -13.89 -0.44 9.14
N HIS A 325 -12.94 -0.12 8.27
CA HIS A 325 -11.64 0.44 8.64
C HIS A 325 -11.24 1.54 7.65
N ILE A 326 -10.89 2.70 8.18
CA ILE A 326 -10.42 3.86 7.40
C ILE A 326 -9.02 4.25 7.90
N HIS A 327 -8.05 4.28 6.97
CA HIS A 327 -6.75 4.87 7.24
C HIS A 327 -6.78 6.35 6.85
N LEU A 328 -6.75 7.24 7.86
CA LEU A 328 -6.99 8.67 7.75
C LEU A 328 -5.79 9.48 8.29
N PRO A 329 -4.71 9.64 7.53
CA PRO A 329 -3.47 10.30 7.97
C PRO A 329 -3.68 11.76 8.37
N VAL A 330 -3.58 12.07 9.67
CA VAL A 330 -3.71 13.45 10.19
C VAL A 330 -2.41 14.22 10.07
N GLN A 331 -1.28 13.58 10.28
CA GLN A 331 0.11 14.07 10.28
C GLN A 331 0.48 14.89 11.52
N SER A 332 -0.33 15.84 11.98
CA SER A 332 -0.15 16.66 13.20
C SER A 332 -1.51 17.00 13.82
N GLY A 333 -1.54 17.19 15.12
CA GLY A 333 -2.72 17.62 15.85
C GLY A 333 -2.89 19.14 15.97
N ASN A 334 -2.03 19.93 15.36
CA ASN A 334 -2.06 21.40 15.45
C ASN A 334 -2.27 22.07 14.09
N SER A 335 -3.20 23.03 14.03
CA SER A 335 -3.60 23.69 12.76
C SER A 335 -2.47 24.47 12.10
N ARG A 336 -1.56 25.13 12.85
CA ARG A 336 -0.41 25.84 12.25
C ARG A 336 0.58 24.84 11.63
N VAL A 337 0.87 23.76 12.31
CA VAL A 337 1.76 22.71 11.78
C VAL A 337 1.14 22.06 10.53
N LEU A 338 -0.17 21.79 10.53
CA LEU A 338 -0.89 21.30 9.36
C LEU A 338 -0.80 22.28 8.17
N ASP A 339 -0.90 23.60 8.42
CA ASP A 339 -0.73 24.63 7.38
C ASP A 339 0.71 24.61 6.81
N LEU A 340 1.73 24.55 7.67
CA LEU A 340 3.13 24.40 7.24
C LEU A 340 3.37 23.12 6.43
N MET A 341 2.66 22.05 6.78
CA MET A 341 2.65 20.78 6.04
C MET A 341 1.84 20.85 4.73
N ASN A 342 1.18 21.98 4.45
CA ASN A 342 0.27 22.17 3.31
C ASN A 342 -0.88 21.15 3.29
N ARG A 343 -1.50 20.92 4.46
CA ARG A 343 -2.61 19.95 4.64
C ARG A 343 -3.93 20.69 4.48
N THR A 344 -4.28 21.55 3.85
CA THR A 344 -5.54 22.20 3.44
C THR A 344 -6.76 22.00 4.36
N TYR A 345 -6.56 21.59 5.62
CA TYR A 345 -7.57 21.46 6.68
C TYR A 345 -6.96 21.81 8.04
N SER A 346 -7.80 22.28 8.97
CA SER A 346 -7.44 22.54 10.37
C SER A 346 -7.66 21.31 11.26
N ARG A 347 -7.17 21.38 12.50
CA ARG A 347 -7.46 20.41 13.54
C ARG A 347 -8.97 20.21 13.73
N GLU A 348 -9.71 21.30 13.85
CA GLU A 348 -11.15 21.31 14.13
C GLU A 348 -11.90 20.61 13.00
N TRP A 349 -11.59 20.95 11.76
CA TRP A 349 -12.18 20.31 10.59
C TRP A 349 -11.91 18.78 10.56
N TYR A 350 -10.69 18.38 10.90
CA TYR A 350 -10.34 16.95 10.97
C TYR A 350 -11.15 16.21 12.03
N LEU A 351 -11.33 16.83 13.22
CA LEU A 351 -12.12 16.25 14.31
C LEU A 351 -13.60 16.13 13.91
N GLU A 352 -14.19 17.16 13.27
CA GLU A 352 -15.55 17.10 12.73
C GLU A 352 -15.71 15.97 11.70
N ARG A 353 -14.68 15.71 10.88
CA ARG A 353 -14.70 14.60 9.93
C ARG A 353 -14.67 13.25 10.64
N VAL A 354 -13.83 13.11 11.66
CA VAL A 354 -13.78 11.90 12.50
C VAL A 354 -15.13 11.68 13.22
N ASP A 355 -15.74 12.73 13.75
CA ASP A 355 -17.04 12.63 14.41
C ASP A 355 -18.13 12.21 13.43
N THR A 356 -18.09 12.72 12.19
CA THR A 356 -19.00 12.28 11.12
C THR A 356 -18.83 10.79 10.83
N ILE A 357 -17.59 10.31 10.67
CA ILE A 357 -17.30 8.89 10.45
C ILE A 357 -17.86 8.04 11.59
N LYS A 358 -17.56 8.41 12.85
CA LYS A 358 -18.03 7.67 14.03
C LYS A 358 -19.54 7.72 14.22
N LYS A 359 -20.19 8.80 13.80
CA LYS A 359 -21.67 8.92 13.83
C LYS A 359 -22.32 8.02 12.80
N MET A 360 -21.76 7.95 11.58
CA MET A 360 -22.30 7.15 10.48
C MET A 360 -21.96 5.67 10.64
N ILE A 361 -20.73 5.35 11.10
CA ILE A 361 -20.22 3.99 11.30
C ILE A 361 -19.65 3.91 12.73
N PRO A 362 -20.45 3.68 13.76
CA PRO A 362 -20.04 3.83 15.18
C PRO A 362 -18.83 2.99 15.58
N ASP A 363 -18.69 1.78 15.02
CA ASP A 363 -17.59 0.86 15.31
C ASP A 363 -16.45 0.94 14.29
N CYS A 364 -16.44 1.95 13.40
CA CYS A 364 -15.38 2.10 12.40
C CYS A 364 -14.00 2.20 13.08
N ALA A 365 -13.10 1.33 12.69
CA ALA A 365 -11.70 1.43 13.09
C ALA A 365 -11.02 2.55 12.31
N ILE A 366 -10.34 3.45 13.00
CA ILE A 366 -9.60 4.56 12.38
C ILE A 366 -8.12 4.40 12.69
N SER A 367 -7.32 4.34 11.64
CA SER A 367 -5.87 4.42 11.75
C SER A 367 -5.33 5.71 11.12
N THR A 368 -4.13 6.13 11.52
CA THR A 368 -3.54 7.39 11.09
C THR A 368 -2.04 7.32 10.90
N ASP A 369 -1.47 8.34 10.25
CA ASP A 369 -0.05 8.66 10.26
C ASP A 369 0.20 9.92 11.08
N ILE A 370 1.31 9.95 11.83
CA ILE A 370 1.76 11.10 12.62
C ILE A 370 3.23 11.36 12.33
N ILE A 371 3.56 12.59 11.95
CA ILE A 371 4.93 13.08 11.80
C ILE A 371 5.29 13.93 13.01
N ILE A 372 6.33 13.53 13.72
CA ILE A 372 6.77 14.12 14.98
C ILE A 372 8.00 15.00 14.73
N GLY A 373 8.03 16.20 15.32
CA GLY A 373 9.14 17.12 15.20
C GLY A 373 9.28 17.68 13.78
N PHE A 374 8.16 18.05 13.15
CA PHE A 374 8.19 18.82 11.92
C PHE A 374 8.80 20.20 12.18
N CYS A 375 9.43 20.79 11.18
CA CYS A 375 10.13 22.07 11.30
C CYS A 375 9.32 23.10 12.10
N THR A 376 9.95 23.75 13.09
CA THR A 376 9.37 24.76 13.99
C THR A 376 8.24 24.30 14.92
N GLU A 377 7.97 23.00 15.03
CA GLU A 377 6.94 22.47 15.95
C GLU A 377 7.29 22.77 17.41
N THR A 378 6.45 23.51 18.12
CA THR A 378 6.64 23.82 19.55
C THR A 378 6.19 22.68 20.46
N GLU A 379 6.48 22.81 21.78
CA GLU A 379 6.00 21.85 22.80
C GLU A 379 4.47 21.88 22.96
N GLU A 380 3.84 23.04 22.81
CA GLU A 380 2.40 23.18 22.87
C GLU A 380 1.73 22.48 21.69
N GLU A 381 2.29 22.63 20.50
CA GLU A 381 1.78 21.99 19.29
C GLU A 381 1.94 20.46 19.31
N HIS A 382 3.04 19.98 19.91
CA HIS A 382 3.20 18.55 20.19
C HIS A 382 2.12 18.05 21.18
N ARG A 383 1.80 18.81 22.25
CA ARG A 383 0.71 18.46 23.16
C ARG A 383 -0.65 18.47 22.47
N ASP A 384 -0.88 19.34 21.50
CA ASP A 384 -2.09 19.30 20.69
C ASP A 384 -2.22 17.97 19.94
N THR A 385 -1.12 17.43 19.43
CA THR A 385 -1.11 16.10 18.80
C THR A 385 -1.47 15.01 19.80
N LEU A 386 -0.91 15.03 21.01
CA LEU A 386 -1.26 14.08 22.08
C LEU A 386 -2.74 14.19 22.47
N SER A 387 -3.27 15.41 22.60
CA SER A 387 -4.69 15.65 22.95
C SER A 387 -5.64 15.21 21.83
N MET A 388 -5.24 15.30 20.56
CA MET A 388 -6.00 14.76 19.45
C MET A 388 -6.06 13.23 19.50
N MET A 389 -4.97 12.57 19.86
CA MET A 389 -4.95 11.12 20.04
C MET A 389 -5.89 10.67 21.16
N ASP A 390 -5.96 11.43 22.27
CA ASP A 390 -6.94 11.18 23.34
C ASP A 390 -8.38 11.31 22.87
N TYR A 391 -8.68 12.31 22.05
CA TYR A 391 -10.02 12.54 21.54
C TYR A 391 -10.44 11.48 20.52
N VAL A 392 -9.58 11.24 19.50
CA VAL A 392 -9.91 10.33 18.40
C VAL A 392 -9.85 8.88 18.84
N GLN A 393 -8.92 8.52 19.74
CA GLN A 393 -8.68 7.13 20.17
C GLN A 393 -8.43 6.21 18.96
N TYR A 394 -7.39 6.50 18.20
CA TYR A 394 -7.03 5.70 17.04
C TYR A 394 -6.83 4.23 17.41
N ASP A 395 -7.36 3.33 16.57
CA ASP A 395 -7.11 1.90 16.71
C ASP A 395 -5.64 1.60 16.46
N PHE A 396 -5.03 2.37 15.53
CA PHE A 396 -3.64 2.23 15.18
C PHE A 396 -3.06 3.54 14.64
N ALA A 397 -1.77 3.81 14.89
CA ALA A 397 -1.04 4.93 14.28
C ALA A 397 0.34 4.50 13.78
N TYR A 398 0.69 4.95 12.57
CA TYR A 398 2.06 4.92 12.08
C TYR A 398 2.75 6.23 12.47
N MET A 399 3.85 6.12 13.16
CA MET A 399 4.55 7.25 13.76
C MET A 399 5.94 7.38 13.17
N TYR A 400 6.27 8.58 12.73
CA TYR A 400 7.54 8.89 12.10
C TYR A 400 8.13 10.17 12.71
N THR A 401 9.43 10.19 12.96
CA THR A 401 10.13 11.46 13.16
C THR A 401 10.30 12.15 11.81
N TYR A 402 10.10 13.46 11.77
CA TYR A 402 10.40 14.23 10.56
C TYR A 402 11.85 14.04 10.16
N SER A 403 12.07 13.81 8.90
CA SER A 403 13.37 13.74 8.27
C SER A 403 13.28 14.46 6.93
N GLU A 404 14.14 15.42 6.73
CA GLU A 404 14.19 16.22 5.51
C GLU A 404 14.37 15.35 4.28
N ARG A 405 13.58 15.62 3.24
CA ARG A 405 13.67 14.96 1.94
C ARG A 405 14.07 15.95 0.87
N PRO A 406 15.25 15.79 0.26
CA PRO A 406 15.71 16.68 -0.81
C PRO A 406 14.66 16.82 -1.92
N GLY A 407 14.42 18.05 -2.34
CA GLY A 407 13.49 18.38 -3.42
C GLY A 407 12.05 18.68 -2.99
N THR A 408 11.66 18.33 -1.75
CA THR A 408 10.33 18.66 -1.21
C THR A 408 10.19 20.15 -0.92
N LEU A 409 8.92 20.61 -0.78
CA LEU A 409 8.64 21.99 -0.42
C LEU A 409 9.17 22.35 0.98
N ALA A 410 9.06 21.41 1.93
CA ALA A 410 9.56 21.60 3.28
C ALA A 410 11.08 21.80 3.28
N ALA A 411 11.85 20.95 2.61
CA ALA A 411 13.31 21.07 2.49
C ALA A 411 13.77 22.36 1.80
N LYS A 412 12.91 23.01 0.99
CA LYS A 412 13.22 24.27 0.34
C LYS A 412 12.87 25.50 1.18
N LYS A 413 11.87 25.39 2.07
CA LYS A 413 11.28 26.51 2.79
C LYS A 413 11.66 26.60 4.25
N PHE A 414 11.96 25.46 4.86
CA PHE A 414 12.16 25.36 6.30
C PHE A 414 13.50 24.67 6.60
N GLU A 415 14.10 25.06 7.70
CA GLU A 415 15.24 24.36 8.30
C GLU A 415 14.69 23.27 9.24
N ASP A 416 15.33 22.11 9.29
CA ASP A 416 15.02 21.06 10.27
C ASP A 416 15.65 21.44 11.62
N ASP A 417 14.99 22.34 12.35
CA ASP A 417 15.43 23.01 13.54
C ASP A 417 15.15 22.27 14.85
N ILE A 418 14.42 21.12 14.78
CA ILE A 418 14.10 20.34 15.97
C ILE A 418 15.21 19.33 16.27
N PRO A 419 15.91 19.45 17.42
CA PRO A 419 16.98 18.53 17.79
C PRO A 419 16.51 17.06 17.82
N GLN A 420 17.38 16.14 17.41
CA GLN A 420 17.06 14.71 17.34
C GLN A 420 16.63 14.13 18.70
N GLU A 421 17.19 14.61 19.80
CA GLU A 421 16.82 14.20 21.14
C GLU A 421 15.38 14.58 21.48
N VAL A 422 14.94 15.78 21.06
CA VAL A 422 13.56 16.25 21.21
C VAL A 422 12.61 15.39 20.37
N LYS A 423 12.97 15.13 19.11
CA LYS A 423 12.18 14.23 18.23
C LYS A 423 12.04 12.84 18.86
N THR A 424 13.13 12.29 19.41
CA THR A 424 13.13 10.98 20.06
C THR A 424 12.24 10.95 21.30
N ARG A 425 12.32 11.98 22.16
CA ARG A 425 11.45 12.10 23.32
C ARG A 425 9.99 12.17 22.93
N ARG A 426 9.64 13.09 22.04
CA ARG A 426 8.27 13.25 21.53
C ARG A 426 7.74 11.97 20.86
N PHE A 427 8.60 11.26 20.12
CA PHE A 427 8.25 9.97 19.53
C PHE A 427 7.86 8.94 20.60
N ASN A 428 8.62 8.85 21.69
CA ASN A 428 8.32 7.92 22.77
C ASN A 428 7.02 8.28 23.49
N GLU A 429 6.71 9.57 23.66
CA GLU A 429 5.45 10.06 24.23
C GLU A 429 4.25 9.64 23.37
N ILE A 430 4.33 9.89 22.04
CA ILE A 430 3.30 9.47 21.07
C ILE A 430 3.16 7.94 21.04
N LEU A 431 4.27 7.20 21.05
CA LEU A 431 4.27 5.74 21.06
C LEU A 431 3.57 5.18 22.30
N THR A 432 3.91 5.70 23.49
CA THR A 432 3.28 5.27 24.74
C THR A 432 1.78 5.57 24.71
N LYS A 433 1.40 6.77 24.29
CA LYS A 433 0.00 7.19 24.15
C LYS A 433 -0.78 6.26 23.23
N GLN A 434 -0.21 5.91 22.05
CA GLN A 434 -0.85 5.01 21.11
C GLN A 434 -0.98 3.59 21.65
N GLN A 435 0.04 3.07 22.33
CA GLN A 435 -0.01 1.73 22.93
C GLN A 435 -1.13 1.63 23.97
N GLU A 436 -1.25 2.62 24.86
CA GLU A 436 -2.33 2.70 25.85
C GLU A 436 -3.71 2.79 25.18
N GLY A 437 -3.84 3.67 24.17
CA GLY A 437 -5.08 3.85 23.40
C GLY A 437 -5.50 2.59 22.66
N SER A 438 -4.59 1.97 21.92
CA SER A 438 -4.85 0.71 21.18
C SER A 438 -5.28 -0.41 22.13
N HIS A 439 -4.56 -0.58 23.24
CA HIS A 439 -4.92 -1.61 24.23
C HIS A 439 -6.32 -1.39 24.82
N LYS A 440 -6.65 -0.14 25.19
CA LYS A 440 -7.99 0.23 25.67
C LYS A 440 -9.08 -0.08 24.64
N ARG A 441 -8.81 0.20 23.35
CA ARG A 441 -9.72 -0.14 22.25
C ARG A 441 -9.90 -1.65 22.12
N LEU A 442 -8.81 -2.42 22.16
CA LEU A 442 -8.85 -3.89 22.05
C LEU A 442 -9.64 -4.55 23.18
N LEU A 443 -9.61 -4.01 24.41
CA LEU A 443 -10.43 -4.50 25.51
C LEU A 443 -11.93 -4.44 25.23
N ASN A 444 -12.41 -3.46 24.44
CA ASN A 444 -13.82 -3.33 24.07
C ASN A 444 -14.32 -4.44 23.11
N HIS A 445 -13.43 -5.25 22.58
CA HIS A 445 -13.78 -6.37 21.71
C HIS A 445 -13.97 -7.69 22.48
N ILE A 446 -13.57 -7.76 23.75
CA ILE A 446 -13.72 -8.96 24.59
C ILE A 446 -15.21 -9.25 24.78
N GLY A 447 -15.61 -10.50 24.60
CA GLY A 447 -17.00 -10.97 24.68
C GLY A 447 -17.80 -10.78 23.37
N LYS A 448 -17.21 -10.14 22.34
CA LYS A 448 -17.85 -10.01 21.03
C LYS A 448 -17.43 -11.14 20.10
N THR A 449 -18.30 -11.47 19.14
CA THR A 449 -18.03 -12.42 18.07
C THR A 449 -17.78 -11.70 16.77
N TYR A 450 -16.73 -12.10 16.06
CA TYR A 450 -16.38 -11.52 14.76
C TYR A 450 -16.25 -12.59 13.67
N ARG A 451 -16.67 -12.22 12.47
CA ARG A 451 -16.38 -12.99 11.25
C ARG A 451 -14.93 -12.73 10.83
N VAL A 452 -14.07 -13.71 11.03
CA VAL A 452 -12.62 -13.62 10.77
C VAL A 452 -12.28 -14.38 9.49
N LEU A 453 -11.51 -13.76 8.60
CA LEU A 453 -10.89 -14.44 7.46
C LEU A 453 -9.56 -15.02 7.92
N ILE A 454 -9.37 -16.32 7.75
CA ILE A 454 -8.13 -17.03 8.12
C ILE A 454 -7.04 -16.69 7.11
N ASP A 455 -5.97 -16.01 7.55
CA ASP A 455 -4.83 -15.65 6.69
C ASP A 455 -3.78 -16.78 6.59
N GLY A 456 -3.71 -17.64 7.59
CA GLY A 456 -2.73 -18.73 7.71
C GLY A 456 -2.46 -19.13 9.14
N LEU A 457 -1.32 -19.78 9.36
CA LEU A 457 -0.84 -20.09 10.71
C LEU A 457 -0.31 -18.82 11.41
N SER A 458 -0.39 -18.80 12.72
CA SER A 458 0.20 -17.74 13.54
C SER A 458 1.73 -17.74 13.38
N LYS A 459 2.34 -16.55 13.26
CA LYS A 459 3.82 -16.41 13.19
C LYS A 459 4.54 -16.92 14.46
N LYS A 460 3.83 -17.10 15.57
CA LYS A 460 4.39 -17.48 16.88
C LYS A 460 4.00 -18.89 17.33
N SER A 461 3.11 -19.56 16.61
CA SER A 461 2.59 -20.88 17.00
C SER A 461 2.08 -21.62 15.78
N ASP A 462 2.54 -22.85 15.59
CA ASP A 462 2.03 -23.77 14.56
C ASP A 462 0.70 -24.44 14.98
N LEU A 463 0.23 -24.19 16.20
CA LEU A 463 -1.01 -24.73 16.76
C LEU A 463 -2.17 -23.73 16.66
N ASP A 464 -1.92 -22.52 16.17
CA ASP A 464 -2.91 -21.47 16.10
C ASP A 464 -3.02 -20.91 14.68
N TYR A 465 -4.25 -20.54 14.30
CA TYR A 465 -4.51 -19.72 13.14
C TYR A 465 -4.34 -18.24 13.47
N SER A 466 -3.98 -17.48 12.44
CA SER A 466 -4.06 -16.03 12.39
C SER A 466 -5.08 -15.63 11.35
N GLY A 467 -5.91 -14.64 11.64
CA GLY A 467 -6.85 -14.08 10.67
C GLY A 467 -7.17 -12.63 11.01
N LYS A 468 -8.01 -12.01 10.19
CA LYS A 468 -8.41 -10.60 10.36
C LYS A 468 -9.91 -10.40 10.42
N THR A 469 -10.32 -9.47 11.30
CA THR A 469 -11.67 -8.93 11.31
C THR A 469 -11.87 -7.91 10.19
N GLU A 470 -13.11 -7.47 9.99
CA GLU A 470 -13.47 -6.34 9.13
C GLU A 470 -12.83 -5.02 9.57
N TYR A 471 -12.53 -4.87 10.85
CA TYR A 471 -11.85 -3.71 11.46
C TYR A 471 -10.33 -3.72 11.26
N ASN A 472 -9.79 -4.65 10.47
CA ASN A 472 -8.36 -4.85 10.25
C ASN A 472 -7.58 -5.28 11.52
N ILE A 473 -8.26 -5.83 12.52
CA ILE A 473 -7.65 -6.32 13.75
C ILE A 473 -7.26 -7.79 13.57
N THR A 474 -6.02 -8.13 13.93
CA THR A 474 -5.55 -9.51 13.93
C THR A 474 -6.16 -10.30 15.08
N VAL A 475 -6.66 -11.49 14.78
CA VAL A 475 -7.20 -12.46 15.74
C VAL A 475 -6.38 -13.74 15.65
N ILE A 476 -5.97 -14.26 16.81
CA ILE A 476 -5.30 -15.55 16.95
C ILE A 476 -6.25 -16.52 17.68
N PHE A 477 -6.40 -17.71 17.16
CA PHE A 477 -7.30 -18.72 17.70
C PHE A 477 -6.79 -20.14 17.38
N PRO A 478 -7.12 -21.16 18.19
CA PRO A 478 -6.63 -22.51 18.01
C PRO A 478 -6.93 -23.10 16.64
N LEU A 479 -5.96 -23.83 16.10
CA LEU A 479 -6.12 -24.58 14.86
C LEU A 479 -7.25 -25.60 15.01
N ASN A 480 -8.12 -25.64 14.02
CA ASN A 480 -9.18 -26.62 13.89
C ASN A 480 -9.12 -27.22 12.48
N ALA A 481 -9.05 -28.55 12.41
CA ALA A 481 -8.87 -29.29 11.15
C ALA A 481 -10.04 -29.14 10.15
N ASP A 482 -11.20 -28.68 10.61
CA ASP A 482 -12.37 -28.46 9.76
C ASP A 482 -12.25 -27.20 8.89
N TYR A 483 -11.25 -26.34 9.17
CA TYR A 483 -11.04 -25.07 8.49
C TYR A 483 -9.62 -24.96 7.92
N LYS A 484 -9.48 -24.12 6.92
CA LYS A 484 -8.20 -23.85 6.24
C LYS A 484 -8.02 -22.35 5.98
N PRO A 485 -6.82 -21.88 5.67
CA PRO A 485 -6.58 -20.54 5.19
C PRO A 485 -7.50 -20.19 4.00
N GLY A 486 -8.11 -19.01 4.05
CA GLY A 486 -9.14 -18.55 3.09
C GLY A 486 -10.58 -18.80 3.53
N ASP A 487 -10.82 -19.57 4.59
CA ASP A 487 -12.16 -19.74 5.14
C ASP A 487 -12.53 -18.58 6.07
N TYR A 488 -13.83 -18.29 6.15
CA TYR A 488 -14.40 -17.38 7.14
C TYR A 488 -14.91 -18.20 8.34
N VAL A 489 -14.54 -17.77 9.54
CA VAL A 489 -14.98 -18.38 10.80
C VAL A 489 -15.53 -17.32 11.75
N ASN A 490 -16.48 -17.69 12.59
CA ASN A 490 -16.93 -16.84 13.68
C ASN A 490 -16.08 -17.13 14.91
N VAL A 491 -15.42 -16.09 15.44
CA VAL A 491 -14.53 -16.20 16.61
C VAL A 491 -15.06 -15.36 17.75
N LEU A 492 -15.35 -16.00 18.88
CA LEU A 492 -15.65 -15.31 20.14
C LEU A 492 -14.33 -14.84 20.76
N ILE A 493 -14.22 -13.53 20.98
CA ILE A 493 -13.02 -12.94 21.58
C ILE A 493 -13.07 -13.09 23.09
N GLU A 494 -12.06 -13.76 23.67
CA GLU A 494 -11.97 -13.99 25.13
C GLU A 494 -10.94 -13.10 25.81
N LYS A 495 -9.87 -12.76 25.08
CA LYS A 495 -8.73 -11.99 25.61
C LYS A 495 -8.13 -11.11 24.53
N CYS A 496 -7.30 -10.17 24.95
CA CYS A 496 -6.43 -9.42 24.03
C CYS A 496 -5.01 -9.32 24.59
N THR A 497 -4.06 -9.16 23.67
CA THR A 497 -2.71 -8.66 23.94
C THR A 497 -2.69 -7.16 23.59
N PRO A 498 -1.59 -6.43 23.81
CA PRO A 498 -1.51 -5.04 23.34
C PRO A 498 -1.69 -4.85 21.82
N ALA A 499 -1.64 -5.92 21.01
CA ALA A 499 -1.65 -5.81 19.54
C ALA A 499 -2.62 -6.79 18.83
N THR A 500 -3.16 -7.80 19.52
CA THR A 500 -3.98 -8.84 18.91
C THR A 500 -5.12 -9.27 19.81
N LEU A 501 -6.19 -9.72 19.21
CA LEU A 501 -7.30 -10.41 19.89
C LEU A 501 -7.00 -11.91 19.95
N LEU A 502 -7.47 -12.55 21.01
CA LEU A 502 -7.38 -13.99 21.22
C LEU A 502 -8.80 -14.52 21.45
N GLY A 503 -9.15 -15.64 20.81
CA GLY A 503 -10.50 -16.18 20.93
C GLY A 503 -10.59 -17.64 20.50
N ASN A 504 -11.82 -18.15 20.43
CA ASN A 504 -12.14 -19.49 19.99
C ASN A 504 -13.19 -19.48 18.90
N ILE A 505 -13.08 -20.40 17.94
CA ILE A 505 -14.09 -20.61 16.93
C ILE A 505 -15.38 -21.07 17.63
N ILE A 506 -16.50 -20.41 17.30
CA ILE A 506 -17.81 -20.89 17.70
C ILE A 506 -18.50 -21.56 16.52
N THR A 507 -18.91 -22.80 16.72
CA THR A 507 -19.83 -23.50 15.80
C THR A 507 -21.24 -23.03 16.11
N ASN A 508 -21.96 -22.51 15.09
CA ASN A 508 -23.39 -22.22 15.20
C ASN A 508 -24.20 -23.48 15.35
#